data_a1c257c6cc7a1552bf4cbfa14fb832e7
#
_entry.id   a1c257c6cc7a1552bf4cbfa14fb832e7
#
_cell.length_a   1.000
_cell.length_b   1.000
_cell.length_c   1.000
_cell.angle_alpha   90.00
_cell.angle_beta   90.00
_cell.angle_gamma   90.00
#
_symmetry.space_group_name_H-M   'P 1'
#
loop_
_entity.id
_entity.type
_entity.pdbx_description
1 polymer ?
#
loop_
_entity_poly.entity_id
_entity_poly.type
_entity_poly.pdbx_seq_one_letter_code
_entity_poly.pdbx_strand_id
1 'polypeptide(L)'
;MKTPLRAAIVAVAAVATLAFANAALAANTGSIAVWHDPMVLAGSKSTTIHIKLPETSDPIAALNIFTGAGYGVTLGQAAGTTIGSVEATALSRDNNLTLPLSGTVTTDDPAKHTTDVCSPGSNAAVWNLNLSVAGQTLVVPLYVNPTSGAAQALGGYNLKVCLPPPDVPVGTPGRAFQGAQVLDAKFTVNGIFTTPTGGGLVKWESLFTPYNPGKGTPNPAGTFEARALAPLPIILGIHASYKKKTATWQLNGRLTEGGLAVPANTLVVVYKGTSSTVLRKVATAKVNAAGNWSLSGKLKPKKTTFFQINAVVGERDYTAQGCANPVTAVAPAGCVSASLSPWNVKSAVVRVKP
;
A
#
# COMPACT_ATOMS: atom_id res chain seq x y z
N MET A 1 -12.29 63.65 69.33
CA MET A 1 -12.45 63.46 67.87
C MET A 1 -11.75 62.20 67.51
N LYS A 2 -12.48 61.20 67.05
CA LYS A 2 -11.97 59.82 66.79
C LYS A 2 -11.70 59.63 65.32
N THR A 3 -10.47 59.25 64.97
CA THR A 3 -10.10 58.83 63.64
C THR A 3 -9.84 57.30 63.63
N PRO A 4 -10.53 56.53 62.79
CA PRO A 4 -10.25 55.08 62.72
C PRO A 4 -9.12 54.76 61.70
N LEU A 5 -8.18 53.95 62.18
CA LEU A 5 -7.11 53.35 61.46
C LEU A 5 -7.68 52.33 60.43
N ARG A 6 -7.45 52.54 59.16
CA ARG A 6 -7.76 51.57 58.12
C ARG A 6 -6.58 50.66 57.96
N ALA A 7 -6.73 49.39 58.33
CA ALA A 7 -5.82 48.34 58.03
C ALA A 7 -5.97 47.90 56.54
N ALA A 8 -4.94 48.08 55.77
CA ALA A 8 -4.84 47.56 54.41
C ALA A 8 -4.40 46.11 54.44
N ILE A 9 -5.28 45.20 54.11
CA ILE A 9 -4.95 43.78 53.89
C ILE A 9 -4.40 43.67 52.45
N VAL A 10 -3.10 43.44 52.33
CA VAL A 10 -2.48 43.08 51.06
C VAL A 10 -2.67 41.58 50.85
N ALA A 11 -3.60 41.20 50.03
CA ALA A 11 -3.76 39.83 49.55
C ALA A 11 -2.70 39.55 48.45
N VAL A 12 -1.65 38.80 48.80
CA VAL A 12 -0.70 38.27 47.85
C VAL A 12 -1.38 37.07 47.15
N ALA A 13 -1.89 37.27 45.96
CA ALA A 13 -2.38 36.20 45.11
C ALA A 13 -1.14 35.47 44.48
N ALA A 14 -0.75 34.37 45.07
CA ALA A 14 0.22 33.45 44.47
C ALA A 14 -0.47 32.80 43.25
N VAL A 15 -0.19 33.32 42.04
CA VAL A 15 -0.54 32.66 40.79
C VAL A 15 0.40 31.48 40.63
N ALA A 16 -0.06 30.31 41.05
CA ALA A 16 0.59 29.06 40.69
C ALA A 16 0.35 28.82 39.17
N THR A 17 1.30 29.24 38.33
CA THR A 17 1.37 28.82 36.93
C THR A 17 1.68 27.34 36.96
N LEU A 18 0.65 26.51 36.86
CA LEU A 18 0.74 25.12 36.43
C LEU A 18 1.30 25.14 35.00
N ALA A 19 2.60 25.03 34.86
CA ALA A 19 3.23 24.67 33.62
C ALA A 19 2.77 23.24 33.30
N PHE A 20 1.67 23.13 32.56
CA PHE A 20 1.38 21.92 31.84
C PHE A 20 2.55 21.78 30.84
N ALA A 21 3.54 20.98 31.19
CA ALA A 21 4.42 20.41 30.21
C ALA A 21 3.52 19.64 29.26
N ASN A 22 3.15 20.29 28.14
CA ASN A 22 2.67 19.58 26.99
C ASN A 22 3.84 18.66 26.60
N ALA A 23 3.82 17.42 27.10
CA ALA A 23 4.56 16.36 26.46
C ALA A 23 4.07 16.45 25.01
N ALA A 24 4.89 16.97 24.12
CA ALA A 24 4.66 16.90 22.70
C ALA A 24 4.50 15.41 22.41
N LEU A 25 3.25 14.96 22.35
CA LEU A 25 2.97 13.63 21.83
C LEU A 25 3.59 13.62 20.44
N ALA A 26 4.65 12.86 20.29
CA ALA A 26 5.24 12.65 18.98
C ALA A 26 4.07 12.29 18.08
N ALA A 27 3.85 13.07 17.01
CA ALA A 27 2.78 12.78 16.09
C ALA A 27 3.18 11.46 15.41
N ASN A 28 2.64 10.35 15.90
CA ASN A 28 2.90 9.04 15.34
C ASN A 28 2.45 9.07 13.88
N THR A 29 3.39 8.90 12.99
CA THR A 29 3.15 8.89 11.54
C THR A 29 3.81 7.66 10.94
N GLY A 30 3.26 7.20 9.84
CA GLY A 30 3.81 6.10 9.06
C GLY A 30 3.22 6.14 7.67
N SER A 31 3.86 5.44 6.77
CA SER A 31 3.35 5.28 5.40
C SER A 31 3.34 3.82 4.99
N ILE A 32 2.42 3.51 4.09
CA ILE A 32 2.31 2.22 3.43
C ILE A 32 2.20 2.45 1.93
N ALA A 33 2.85 1.60 1.14
CA ALA A 33 2.62 1.48 -0.29
C ALA A 33 2.39 0.02 -0.66
N VAL A 34 1.54 -0.20 -1.64
CA VAL A 34 1.26 -1.54 -2.18
C VAL A 34 1.29 -1.47 -3.69
N TRP A 35 2.02 -2.38 -4.31
CA TRP A 35 2.06 -2.50 -5.77
C TRP A 35 2.21 -3.95 -6.23
N HIS A 36 1.92 -4.18 -7.49
CA HIS A 36 2.04 -5.48 -8.15
C HIS A 36 3.09 -5.42 -9.25
N ASP A 37 3.85 -6.49 -9.43
CA ASP A 37 4.90 -6.55 -10.43
C ASP A 37 4.88 -7.89 -11.20
N PRO A 38 4.61 -7.86 -12.51
CA PRO A 38 4.06 -6.74 -13.27
C PRO A 38 2.61 -6.46 -12.89
N MET A 39 2.18 -5.21 -13.09
CA MET A 39 0.83 -4.79 -12.79
C MET A 39 -0.18 -5.40 -13.76
N VAL A 40 -1.13 -6.17 -13.24
CA VAL A 40 -2.15 -6.90 -14.01
C VAL A 40 -3.52 -6.74 -13.38
N LEU A 41 -4.58 -6.96 -14.18
CA LEU A 41 -5.96 -7.06 -13.69
C LEU A 41 -6.38 -8.53 -13.68
N ALA A 42 -7.23 -8.90 -12.73
CA ALA A 42 -7.74 -10.27 -12.56
C ALA A 42 -6.61 -11.31 -12.56
N GLY A 43 -5.47 -10.99 -12.00
CA GLY A 43 -4.29 -11.84 -12.03
C GLY A 43 -3.57 -11.89 -10.70
N SER A 44 -2.84 -12.97 -10.49
CA SER A 44 -1.97 -13.14 -9.33
C SER A 44 -0.51 -13.04 -9.79
N LYS A 45 0.20 -12.06 -9.24
CA LYS A 45 1.60 -11.79 -9.52
C LYS A 45 2.34 -11.51 -8.22
N SER A 46 3.54 -11.01 -8.32
CA SER A 46 4.25 -10.49 -7.16
C SER A 46 3.50 -9.30 -6.59
N THR A 47 3.28 -9.29 -5.28
CA THR A 47 2.69 -8.17 -4.55
C THR A 47 3.67 -7.73 -3.49
N THR A 48 4.06 -6.47 -3.53
CA THR A 48 4.93 -5.86 -2.52
C THR A 48 4.12 -4.95 -1.64
N ILE A 49 4.29 -5.10 -0.34
CA ILE A 49 3.79 -4.21 0.71
C ILE A 49 5.02 -3.60 1.37
N HIS A 50 5.09 -2.28 1.37
CA HIS A 50 6.23 -1.53 1.90
C HIS A 50 5.74 -0.52 2.93
N ILE A 51 6.32 -0.54 4.10
CA ILE A 51 5.97 0.27 5.26
C ILE A 51 7.19 1.08 5.65
N LYS A 52 6.97 2.35 5.96
CA LYS A 52 8.00 3.23 6.54
C LYS A 52 7.47 3.94 7.78
N LEU A 53 8.32 3.98 8.80
CA LEU A 53 8.07 4.61 10.08
C LEU A 53 9.20 5.57 10.38
N PRO A 54 8.93 6.84 10.72
CA PRO A 54 9.98 7.76 11.19
C PRO A 54 10.61 7.24 12.46
N GLU A 55 11.88 7.47 12.62
CA GLU A 55 12.62 7.13 13.85
C GLU A 55 12.03 7.80 15.09
N THR A 56 11.46 9.00 14.91
CA THR A 56 10.82 9.80 15.96
C THR A 56 9.46 9.28 16.39
N SER A 57 8.87 8.32 15.67
CA SER A 57 7.60 7.69 16.07
C SER A 57 7.82 6.72 17.22
N ASP A 58 6.77 6.55 18.04
CA ASP A 58 6.76 5.50 19.04
C ASP A 58 6.90 4.13 18.38
N PRO A 59 7.60 3.17 19.00
CA PRO A 59 7.72 1.82 18.48
C PRO A 59 6.34 1.17 18.29
N ILE A 60 6.15 0.46 17.20
CA ILE A 60 4.89 -0.20 16.87
C ILE A 60 4.80 -1.55 17.58
N ALA A 61 3.70 -1.76 18.32
CA ALA A 61 3.34 -3.00 18.97
C ALA A 61 2.60 -3.96 18.03
N ALA A 62 1.67 -3.41 17.25
CA ALA A 62 0.89 -4.20 16.30
C ALA A 62 0.60 -3.41 15.02
N LEU A 63 0.62 -4.12 13.91
CA LEU A 63 0.24 -3.61 12.61
C LEU A 63 -0.84 -4.50 12.03
N ASN A 64 -1.94 -3.91 11.61
CA ASN A 64 -2.99 -4.56 10.85
C ASN A 64 -3.04 -3.95 9.47
N ILE A 65 -2.92 -4.76 8.41
CA ILE A 65 -2.99 -4.35 7.01
C ILE A 65 -4.22 -4.99 6.39
N PHE A 66 -5.13 -4.17 5.89
CA PHE A 66 -6.37 -4.62 5.26
C PHE A 66 -6.22 -4.57 3.74
N THR A 67 -6.49 -5.71 3.09
CA THR A 67 -6.41 -5.79 1.62
C THR A 67 -7.50 -4.94 0.99
N GLY A 68 -7.20 -4.33 -0.15
CA GLY A 68 -8.17 -3.53 -0.88
C GLY A 68 -9.41 -4.33 -1.30
N ALA A 69 -10.52 -3.62 -1.51
CA ALA A 69 -11.76 -4.24 -1.95
C ALA A 69 -11.59 -4.96 -3.30
N GLY A 70 -12.15 -6.15 -3.42
CA GLY A 70 -12.09 -6.97 -4.62
C GLY A 70 -10.80 -7.76 -4.82
N TYR A 71 -9.84 -7.65 -3.90
CA TYR A 71 -8.68 -8.55 -3.89
C TYR A 71 -9.09 -9.96 -3.44
N GLY A 72 -8.62 -10.96 -4.18
CA GLY A 72 -8.62 -12.34 -3.73
C GLY A 72 -7.31 -12.67 -3.03
N VAL A 73 -7.36 -13.63 -2.09
CA VAL A 73 -6.17 -14.17 -1.41
C VAL A 73 -6.18 -15.68 -1.55
N THR A 74 -5.11 -16.25 -2.09
CA THR A 74 -4.92 -17.69 -2.18
C THR A 74 -4.24 -18.16 -0.91
N LEU A 75 -4.92 -19.01 -0.14
CA LEU A 75 -4.45 -19.60 1.10
C LEU A 75 -4.38 -21.12 0.96
N GLY A 76 -3.74 -21.80 1.93
CA GLY A 76 -3.67 -23.26 1.96
C GLY A 76 -2.42 -23.83 1.33
N GLN A 77 -1.37 -23.03 1.12
CA GLN A 77 -0.05 -23.55 0.77
C GLN A 77 0.46 -24.45 1.91
N ALA A 78 1.19 -25.51 1.58
CA ALA A 78 1.77 -26.39 2.58
C ALA A 78 2.74 -25.63 3.50
N ALA A 79 2.77 -25.99 4.78
CA ALA A 79 3.71 -25.41 5.74
C ALA A 79 5.16 -25.55 5.25
N GLY A 80 5.98 -24.51 5.45
CA GLY A 80 7.36 -24.43 4.97
C GLY A 80 7.51 -23.97 3.52
N THR A 81 6.41 -23.75 2.78
CA THR A 81 6.49 -23.24 1.40
C THR A 81 7.01 -21.81 1.42
N THR A 82 8.07 -21.54 0.66
CA THR A 82 8.54 -20.16 0.43
C THR A 82 7.60 -19.47 -0.54
N ILE A 83 6.94 -18.41 -0.08
CA ILE A 83 5.98 -17.61 -0.86
C ILE A 83 6.52 -16.24 -1.24
N GLY A 84 7.70 -15.86 -0.74
CA GLY A 84 8.25 -14.56 -1.04
C GLY A 84 9.54 -14.22 -0.30
N SER A 85 9.84 -12.93 -0.25
CA SER A 85 11.00 -12.34 0.41
C SER A 85 10.61 -11.18 1.32
N VAL A 86 11.46 -10.89 2.29
CA VAL A 86 11.31 -9.75 3.19
C VAL A 86 12.63 -9.03 3.37
N GLU A 87 12.58 -7.71 3.34
CA GLU A 87 13.68 -6.80 3.67
C GLU A 87 13.18 -5.83 4.73
N ALA A 88 14.01 -5.50 5.70
CA ALA A 88 13.67 -4.52 6.70
C ALA A 88 14.90 -3.73 7.14
N THR A 89 14.65 -2.58 7.74
CA THR A 89 15.66 -1.79 8.44
C THR A 89 15.14 -1.51 9.84
N ALA A 90 15.94 -1.85 10.83
CA ALA A 90 15.65 -1.57 12.23
C ALA A 90 16.72 -0.69 12.87
N LEU A 91 16.30 0.18 13.78
CA LEU A 91 17.20 0.91 14.66
C LEU A 91 17.45 0.08 15.93
N SER A 92 18.69 -0.32 16.18
CA SER A 92 19.10 -0.83 17.47
C SER A 92 19.23 0.33 18.46
N ARG A 93 18.31 0.41 19.42
CA ARG A 93 18.32 1.49 20.42
C ARG A 93 19.48 1.34 21.43
N ASP A 94 19.95 0.10 21.65
CA ASP A 94 21.05 -0.15 22.58
C ASP A 94 22.40 0.35 22.05
N ASN A 95 22.59 0.30 20.74
CA ASN A 95 23.86 0.64 20.09
C ASN A 95 23.75 1.88 19.20
N ASN A 96 22.53 2.42 19.02
CA ASN A 96 22.23 3.50 18.08
C ASN A 96 22.71 3.21 16.65
N LEU A 97 22.49 1.98 16.20
CA LEU A 97 22.92 1.50 14.89
C LEU A 97 21.72 1.06 14.05
N THR A 98 21.77 1.40 12.78
CA THR A 98 20.81 0.91 11.81
C THR A 98 21.22 -0.49 11.35
N LEU A 99 20.31 -1.45 11.49
CA LEU A 99 20.50 -2.86 11.17
C LEU A 99 19.69 -3.21 9.90
N PRO A 100 20.36 -3.54 8.80
CA PRO A 100 19.68 -4.12 7.65
C PRO A 100 19.34 -5.59 7.93
N LEU A 101 18.09 -5.98 7.60
CA LEU A 101 17.59 -7.33 7.73
C LEU A 101 17.06 -7.79 6.37
N SER A 102 17.28 -9.05 6.05
CA SER A 102 16.71 -9.64 4.84
C SER A 102 16.40 -11.12 5.06
N GLY A 103 15.49 -11.66 4.24
CA GLY A 103 15.16 -13.05 4.33
C GLY A 103 13.97 -13.46 3.48
N THR A 104 13.33 -14.55 3.87
CA THR A 104 12.25 -15.17 3.12
C THR A 104 10.93 -15.08 3.88
N VAL A 105 9.84 -15.13 3.12
CA VAL A 105 8.49 -15.34 3.65
C VAL A 105 8.09 -16.78 3.39
N THR A 106 7.85 -17.53 4.46
CA THR A 106 7.40 -18.94 4.38
C THR A 106 6.06 -19.11 5.05
N THR A 107 5.27 -20.06 4.59
CA THR A 107 4.03 -20.46 5.26
C THR A 107 4.34 -21.29 6.49
N ASP A 108 3.47 -21.24 7.50
CA ASP A 108 3.48 -22.17 8.64
C ASP A 108 2.10 -22.83 8.83
N ASP A 109 2.06 -23.84 9.67
CA ASP A 109 0.82 -24.51 10.04
C ASP A 109 0.02 -23.63 11.03
N PRO A 110 -1.15 -23.11 10.66
CA PRO A 110 -1.94 -22.24 11.53
C PRO A 110 -2.35 -22.92 12.85
N ALA A 111 -2.42 -24.26 12.88
CA ALA A 111 -2.79 -25.00 14.10
C ALA A 111 -1.77 -24.83 15.24
N LYS A 112 -0.52 -24.52 14.92
CA LYS A 112 0.54 -24.26 15.91
C LYS A 112 0.44 -22.88 16.56
N HIS A 113 -0.36 -21.98 16.00
CA HIS A 113 -0.44 -20.56 16.36
C HIS A 113 -1.74 -20.16 17.05
N THR A 114 -2.54 -21.14 17.49
CA THR A 114 -3.86 -20.89 18.10
C THR A 114 -3.79 -20.22 19.48
N THR A 115 -2.66 -20.31 20.14
CA THR A 115 -2.41 -19.72 21.47
C THR A 115 -1.54 -18.48 21.42
N ASP A 116 -1.13 -18.03 20.24
CA ASP A 116 -0.29 -16.84 20.09
C ASP A 116 -1.02 -15.58 20.56
N VAL A 117 -0.38 -14.83 21.46
CA VAL A 117 -0.98 -13.62 22.05
C VAL A 117 -1.34 -12.57 20.99
N CYS A 118 -0.57 -12.51 19.92
CA CYS A 118 -0.82 -11.58 18.81
C CYS A 118 -2.16 -11.84 18.11
N SER A 119 -2.47 -13.12 17.83
CA SER A 119 -3.69 -13.50 17.12
C SER A 119 -4.23 -14.82 17.68
N PRO A 120 -4.83 -14.78 18.88
CA PRO A 120 -5.36 -16.00 19.50
C PRO A 120 -6.55 -16.56 18.72
N GLY A 121 -6.67 -17.89 18.73
CA GLY A 121 -7.71 -18.62 18.02
C GLY A 121 -7.26 -19.10 16.64
N SER A 122 -8.23 -19.45 15.80
CA SER A 122 -7.95 -19.97 14.47
C SER A 122 -7.54 -18.88 13.49
N ASN A 123 -6.43 -19.09 12.81
CA ASN A 123 -5.98 -18.23 11.72
C ASN A 123 -6.17 -18.94 10.38
N ALA A 124 -6.56 -18.21 9.33
CA ALA A 124 -6.75 -18.79 8.00
C ALA A 124 -5.40 -19.16 7.34
N ALA A 125 -4.36 -18.40 7.63
CA ALA A 125 -2.98 -18.72 7.32
C ALA A 125 -2.02 -18.04 8.29
N VAL A 126 -0.82 -18.56 8.43
CA VAL A 126 0.30 -17.94 9.13
C VAL A 126 1.51 -17.93 8.18
N TRP A 127 2.15 -16.79 8.06
CA TRP A 127 3.38 -16.62 7.28
C TRP A 127 4.51 -16.18 8.20
N ASN A 128 5.63 -16.86 8.13
CA ASN A 128 6.82 -16.50 8.89
C ASN A 128 7.70 -15.57 8.06
N LEU A 129 7.94 -14.36 8.56
CA LEU A 129 8.95 -13.45 8.04
C LEU A 129 10.29 -13.87 8.68
N ASN A 130 11.09 -14.62 7.94
CA ASN A 130 12.38 -15.14 8.40
C ASN A 130 13.47 -14.12 8.09
N LEU A 131 13.82 -13.30 9.05
CA LEU A 131 14.78 -12.21 8.90
C LEU A 131 16.13 -12.61 9.48
N SER A 132 17.20 -12.32 8.76
CA SER A 132 18.57 -12.53 9.21
C SER A 132 19.25 -11.20 9.51
N VAL A 133 19.91 -11.13 10.65
CA VAL A 133 20.72 -9.99 11.09
C VAL A 133 21.95 -10.49 11.87
N ALA A 134 23.14 -10.08 11.48
CA ALA A 134 24.39 -10.43 12.16
C ALA A 134 24.53 -11.94 12.49
N GLY A 135 24.09 -12.82 11.60
CA GLY A 135 24.15 -14.28 11.80
C GLY A 135 23.06 -14.86 12.70
N GLN A 136 22.14 -14.04 13.19
CA GLN A 136 20.95 -14.48 13.94
C GLN A 136 19.73 -14.51 13.01
N THR A 137 18.84 -15.46 13.23
CA THR A 137 17.54 -15.53 12.55
C THR A 137 16.45 -15.07 13.49
N LEU A 138 15.70 -14.06 13.05
CA LEU A 138 14.49 -13.59 13.71
C LEU A 138 13.28 -14.06 12.90
N VAL A 139 12.37 -14.76 13.52
CA VAL A 139 11.11 -15.18 12.91
C VAL A 139 9.98 -14.32 13.46
N VAL A 140 9.29 -13.62 12.56
CA VAL A 140 8.14 -12.77 12.91
C VAL A 140 6.90 -13.34 12.22
N PRO A 141 5.94 -13.90 12.99
CA PRO A 141 4.72 -14.43 12.40
C PRO A 141 3.79 -13.30 11.93
N LEU A 142 3.22 -13.48 10.75
CA LEU A 142 2.19 -12.66 10.14
C LEU A 142 0.93 -13.52 10.00
N TYR A 143 -0.15 -13.10 10.65
CA TYR A 143 -1.42 -13.81 10.69
C TYR A 143 -2.37 -13.27 9.63
N VAL A 144 -2.94 -14.14 8.82
CA VAL A 144 -3.85 -13.78 7.73
C VAL A 144 -5.23 -14.32 8.03
N ASN A 145 -6.21 -13.42 8.10
CA ASN A 145 -7.59 -13.76 8.37
C ASN A 145 -8.57 -13.01 7.47
N PRO A 146 -9.65 -13.62 7.01
CA PRO A 146 -10.74 -12.88 6.40
C PRO A 146 -11.33 -11.92 7.44
N THR A 147 -11.72 -10.74 7.01
CA THR A 147 -12.37 -9.76 7.88
C THR A 147 -13.83 -10.12 8.12
N SER A 148 -14.36 -9.72 9.28
CA SER A 148 -15.76 -9.91 9.64
C SER A 148 -16.31 -8.68 10.36
N GLY A 149 -17.63 -8.52 10.37
CA GLY A 149 -18.29 -7.41 11.05
C GLY A 149 -17.83 -6.05 10.53
N ALA A 150 -17.56 -5.12 11.43
CA ALA A 150 -17.14 -3.75 11.09
C ALA A 150 -15.81 -3.68 10.33
N ALA A 151 -14.91 -4.65 10.53
CA ALA A 151 -13.60 -4.69 9.86
C ALA A 151 -13.72 -4.93 8.34
N GLN A 152 -14.84 -5.45 7.85
CA GLN A 152 -15.09 -5.60 6.41
C GLN A 152 -15.10 -4.26 5.66
N ALA A 153 -15.42 -3.17 6.34
CA ALA A 153 -15.35 -1.83 5.76
C ALA A 153 -13.91 -1.37 5.46
N LEU A 154 -12.91 -1.97 6.13
CA LEU A 154 -11.50 -1.67 5.94
C LEU A 154 -10.90 -2.51 4.79
N GLY A 155 -11.38 -3.73 4.58
CA GLY A 155 -10.90 -4.60 3.51
C GLY A 155 -11.37 -6.05 3.65
N GLY A 156 -11.03 -6.92 2.68
CA GLY A 156 -11.49 -8.32 2.66
C GLY A 156 -10.70 -9.25 3.59
N TYR A 157 -9.42 -8.96 3.79
CA TYR A 157 -8.51 -9.71 4.65
C TYR A 157 -7.70 -8.78 5.53
N ASN A 158 -7.38 -9.24 6.72
CA ASN A 158 -6.44 -8.59 7.64
C ASN A 158 -5.15 -9.40 7.71
N LEU A 159 -4.02 -8.75 7.50
CA LEU A 159 -2.68 -9.22 7.71
C LEU A 159 -2.18 -8.58 9.01
N LYS A 160 -2.00 -9.36 10.06
CA LYS A 160 -1.62 -8.86 11.38
C LYS A 160 -0.21 -9.29 11.78
N VAL A 161 0.58 -8.33 12.21
CA VAL A 161 1.94 -8.55 12.75
C VAL A 161 2.02 -7.89 14.12
N CYS A 162 2.63 -8.57 15.10
CA CYS A 162 3.01 -7.95 16.37
C CYS A 162 4.53 -7.95 16.49
N LEU A 163 5.06 -6.86 16.98
CA LEU A 163 6.49 -6.65 17.17
C LEU A 163 6.80 -6.61 18.66
N PRO A 164 7.97 -7.11 19.10
CA PRO A 164 8.38 -7.03 20.50
C PRO A 164 8.73 -5.58 20.89
N PRO A 165 8.56 -5.20 22.18
CA PRO A 165 8.89 -3.86 22.66
C PRO A 165 10.40 -3.61 22.65
N PRO A 166 10.87 -2.53 21.98
CA PRO A 166 12.30 -2.25 21.91
C PRO A 166 12.82 -1.36 23.06
N ASP A 167 11.96 -0.60 23.72
CA ASP A 167 12.29 0.49 24.64
C ASP A 167 12.11 0.16 26.13
N VAL A 168 11.84 -1.11 26.46
CA VAL A 168 11.82 -1.60 27.83
C VAL A 168 13.24 -1.91 28.32
N PRO A 169 13.50 -2.01 29.65
CA PRO A 169 14.83 -2.30 30.19
C PRO A 169 15.45 -3.59 29.62
N VAL A 170 16.76 -3.58 29.48
CA VAL A 170 17.54 -4.78 29.08
C VAL A 170 17.26 -5.91 30.07
N GLY A 171 17.04 -7.12 29.56
CA GLY A 171 16.69 -8.29 30.36
C GLY A 171 15.19 -8.47 30.61
N THR A 172 14.34 -7.52 30.16
CA THR A 172 12.88 -7.72 30.21
C THR A 172 12.48 -8.87 29.27
N PRO A 173 11.74 -9.89 29.75
CA PRO A 173 11.23 -10.97 28.91
C PRO A 173 10.40 -10.44 27.74
N GLY A 174 10.65 -10.96 26.53
CA GLY A 174 9.94 -10.54 25.32
C GLY A 174 10.40 -9.20 24.72
N ARG A 175 11.46 -8.57 25.25
CA ARG A 175 12.07 -7.40 24.66
C ARG A 175 12.66 -7.68 23.29
N ALA A 176 12.56 -6.72 22.37
CA ALA A 176 13.20 -6.81 21.08
C ALA A 176 14.71 -7.00 21.20
N PHE A 177 15.28 -7.86 20.34
CA PHE A 177 16.73 -8.07 20.29
C PHE A 177 17.46 -6.73 20.09
N GLN A 178 18.43 -6.41 20.96
CA GLN A 178 19.15 -5.12 20.96
C GLN A 178 18.26 -3.88 20.95
N GLY A 179 17.03 -3.98 21.47
CA GLY A 179 16.08 -2.87 21.40
C GLY A 179 15.72 -2.48 19.95
N ALA A 180 15.61 -3.43 19.05
CA ALA A 180 15.37 -3.17 17.64
C ALA A 180 13.96 -2.60 17.38
N GLN A 181 13.91 -1.39 16.84
CA GLN A 181 12.70 -0.73 16.35
C GLN A 181 12.68 -0.77 14.82
N VAL A 182 11.62 -1.30 14.25
CA VAL A 182 11.45 -1.31 12.80
C VAL A 182 11.21 0.12 12.28
N LEU A 183 12.00 0.53 11.28
CA LEU A 183 11.89 1.80 10.58
C LEU A 183 11.37 1.64 9.15
N ASP A 184 11.73 0.52 8.51
CA ASP A 184 11.36 0.22 7.14
C ASP A 184 11.14 -1.29 7.04
N ALA A 185 10.08 -1.71 6.38
CA ALA A 185 9.81 -3.11 6.12
C ALA A 185 9.12 -3.29 4.77
N LYS A 186 9.75 -4.06 3.90
CA LYS A 186 9.24 -4.39 2.57
C LYS A 186 9.14 -5.91 2.46
N PHE A 187 7.93 -6.43 2.29
CA PHE A 187 7.75 -7.84 2.00
C PHE A 187 7.01 -8.02 0.67
N THR A 188 7.47 -9.00 -0.08
CA THR A 188 6.97 -9.33 -1.40
C THR A 188 6.52 -10.77 -1.40
N VAL A 189 5.28 -11.03 -1.78
CA VAL A 189 4.72 -12.38 -1.90
C VAL A 189 4.27 -12.67 -3.32
N ASN A 190 4.49 -13.90 -3.77
CA ASN A 190 4.26 -14.32 -5.15
C ASN A 190 3.04 -15.22 -5.26
N GLY A 191 2.13 -14.91 -6.16
CA GLY A 191 0.96 -15.74 -6.44
C GLY A 191 -0.09 -15.79 -5.33
N ILE A 192 0.01 -14.93 -4.32
CA ILE A 192 -0.88 -14.92 -3.16
C ILE A 192 -2.09 -14.02 -3.40
N PHE A 193 -1.86 -12.78 -3.80
CA PHE A 193 -2.94 -11.82 -4.02
C PHE A 193 -3.36 -11.82 -5.48
N THR A 194 -4.68 -11.91 -5.70
CA THR A 194 -5.30 -11.74 -7.02
C THR A 194 -5.90 -10.34 -7.09
N THR A 195 -5.46 -9.56 -8.06
CA THR A 195 -5.97 -8.19 -8.27
C THR A 195 -7.43 -8.20 -8.75
N PRO A 196 -8.21 -7.14 -8.44
CA PRO A 196 -9.57 -6.99 -8.95
C PRO A 196 -9.65 -7.02 -10.48
N THR A 197 -10.82 -7.38 -11.00
CA THR A 197 -11.13 -7.32 -12.45
C THR A 197 -11.27 -5.90 -12.96
N GLY A 198 -11.73 -4.97 -12.09
CA GLY A 198 -11.80 -3.55 -12.36
C GLY A 198 -10.49 -2.85 -12.03
N GLY A 199 -10.00 -2.02 -12.95
CA GLY A 199 -8.85 -1.16 -12.68
C GLY A 199 -9.22 0.07 -11.86
N GLY A 200 -8.24 0.91 -11.53
CA GLY A 200 -8.39 2.17 -10.83
C GLY A 200 -7.70 2.21 -9.47
N LEU A 201 -8.21 3.05 -8.59
CA LEU A 201 -7.70 3.18 -7.23
C LEU A 201 -8.31 2.12 -6.34
N VAL A 202 -7.49 1.23 -5.82
CA VAL A 202 -7.92 0.30 -4.78
C VAL A 202 -7.19 0.63 -3.49
N LYS A 203 -7.96 1.05 -2.50
CA LYS A 203 -7.45 1.43 -1.18
C LYS A 203 -7.07 0.18 -0.39
N TRP A 204 -5.85 0.16 0.09
CA TRP A 204 -5.40 -0.67 1.20
C TRP A 204 -5.29 0.21 2.43
N GLU A 205 -5.68 -0.31 3.57
CA GLU A 205 -5.69 0.42 4.82
C GLU A 205 -4.81 -0.28 5.85
N SER A 206 -4.14 0.49 6.70
CA SER A 206 -3.34 -0.07 7.78
C SER A 206 -3.53 0.71 9.06
N LEU A 207 -3.62 -0.03 10.16
CA LEU A 207 -3.72 0.49 11.50
C LEU A 207 -2.46 0.12 12.27
N PHE A 208 -1.76 1.13 12.74
CA PHE A 208 -0.54 1.01 13.53
C PHE A 208 -0.86 1.30 14.99
N THR A 209 -0.69 0.32 15.84
CA THR A 209 -0.84 0.48 17.29
C THR A 209 0.54 0.61 17.92
N PRO A 210 0.92 1.77 18.47
CA PRO A 210 2.23 1.95 19.10
C PRO A 210 2.29 1.31 20.49
N TYR A 211 3.47 1.24 21.05
CA TYR A 211 3.67 0.99 22.47
C TYR A 211 3.45 2.25 23.31
N ASN A 212 3.07 2.06 24.56
CA ASN A 212 3.25 3.10 25.57
C ASN A 212 4.76 3.26 25.83
N PRO A 213 5.35 4.46 25.67
CA PRO A 213 6.77 4.66 25.79
C PRO A 213 7.38 4.06 27.08
N GLY A 214 8.39 3.23 26.94
CA GLY A 214 9.11 2.58 28.03
C GLY A 214 8.34 1.54 28.84
N LYS A 215 7.07 1.25 28.51
CA LYS A 215 6.23 0.32 29.29
C LYS A 215 6.06 -1.06 28.67
N GLY A 216 6.38 -1.23 27.40
CA GLY A 216 6.21 -2.51 26.70
C GLY A 216 4.74 -2.98 26.56
N THR A 217 3.78 -2.12 26.85
CA THR A 217 2.35 -2.40 26.69
C THR A 217 1.81 -1.66 25.48
N PRO A 218 1.01 -2.29 24.61
CA PRO A 218 0.36 -1.63 23.50
C PRO A 218 -0.48 -0.43 23.95
N ASN A 219 -0.54 0.61 23.11
CA ASN A 219 -1.33 1.82 23.31
C ASN A 219 -2.46 1.91 22.26
N PRO A 220 -3.62 1.27 22.46
CA PRO A 220 -4.71 1.30 21.49
C PRO A 220 -5.24 2.71 21.22
N ALA A 221 -5.19 3.61 22.23
CA ALA A 221 -5.63 5.00 22.08
C ALA A 221 -4.70 5.81 21.16
N GLY A 222 -3.45 5.39 21.00
CA GLY A 222 -2.47 5.98 20.10
C GLY A 222 -2.49 5.36 18.70
N THR A 223 -3.43 4.46 18.37
CA THR A 223 -3.53 3.84 17.05
C THR A 223 -3.76 4.90 15.98
N PHE A 224 -2.94 4.86 14.94
CA PHE A 224 -3.06 5.75 13.78
C PHE A 224 -3.20 4.95 12.49
N GLU A 225 -3.72 5.62 11.47
CA GLU A 225 -4.03 5.03 10.17
C GLU A 225 -3.04 5.51 9.10
N ALA A 226 -2.66 4.60 8.20
CA ALA A 226 -2.03 4.95 6.93
C ALA A 226 -2.73 4.20 5.79
N ARG A 227 -2.79 4.85 4.63
CA ARG A 227 -3.49 4.34 3.45
C ARG A 227 -2.54 4.21 2.27
N ALA A 228 -2.66 3.09 1.56
CA ALA A 228 -2.07 2.92 0.24
C ALA A 228 -3.18 2.91 -0.81
N LEU A 229 -2.91 3.56 -1.94
CA LEU A 229 -3.72 3.40 -3.13
C LEU A 229 -2.93 2.57 -4.12
N ALA A 230 -3.25 1.27 -4.17
CA ALA A 230 -2.62 0.37 -5.12
C ALA A 230 -2.97 0.82 -6.54
N PRO A 231 -1.98 1.20 -7.36
CA PRO A 231 -2.24 1.68 -8.71
C PRO A 231 -2.56 0.50 -9.61
N LEU A 232 -3.83 0.36 -10.02
CA LEU A 232 -4.23 -0.60 -11.02
C LEU A 232 -4.53 0.09 -12.34
N PRO A 233 -4.13 -0.52 -13.49
CA PRO A 233 -4.35 0.06 -14.79
C PRO A 233 -5.84 0.09 -15.12
N ILE A 234 -6.30 1.14 -15.78
CA ILE A 234 -7.64 1.23 -16.31
C ILE A 234 -7.67 1.92 -17.66
N ILE A 235 -8.39 1.33 -18.60
CA ILE A 235 -8.71 1.93 -19.89
C ILE A 235 -10.13 2.46 -19.81
N LEU A 236 -10.27 3.75 -19.67
CA LEU A 236 -11.53 4.44 -19.52
C LEU A 236 -12.08 4.91 -20.87
N GLY A 237 -13.40 4.77 -21.04
CA GLY A 237 -14.13 5.46 -22.08
C GLY A 237 -13.63 5.18 -23.49
N ILE A 238 -13.44 3.90 -23.87
CA ILE A 238 -13.16 3.58 -25.27
C ILE A 238 -14.41 3.87 -26.07
N HIS A 239 -14.37 4.95 -26.84
CA HIS A 239 -15.45 5.33 -27.74
C HIS A 239 -15.04 5.02 -29.17
N ALA A 240 -15.95 4.34 -29.86
CA ALA A 240 -15.82 4.04 -31.28
C ALA A 240 -16.96 4.70 -32.04
N SER A 241 -16.65 5.53 -33.00
CA SER A 241 -17.64 6.21 -33.83
C SER A 241 -17.35 6.05 -35.33
N TYR A 242 -18.37 6.23 -36.17
CA TYR A 242 -18.26 6.19 -37.62
C TYR A 242 -18.96 7.37 -38.24
N LYS A 243 -18.24 8.12 -39.09
CA LYS A 243 -18.78 9.23 -39.87
C LYS A 243 -19.08 8.76 -41.29
N LYS A 244 -20.39 8.58 -41.63
CA LYS A 244 -20.83 8.06 -42.93
C LYS A 244 -20.32 8.90 -44.11
N LYS A 245 -20.41 10.26 -44.00
CA LYS A 245 -20.04 11.18 -45.09
C LYS A 245 -18.57 11.02 -45.52
N THR A 246 -17.69 10.73 -44.61
CA THR A 246 -16.25 10.63 -44.86
C THR A 246 -15.73 9.20 -44.84
N ALA A 247 -16.60 8.22 -44.59
CA ALA A 247 -16.26 6.81 -44.37
C ALA A 247 -15.12 6.65 -43.37
N THR A 248 -15.14 7.42 -42.28
CA THR A 248 -14.06 7.47 -41.30
C THR A 248 -14.55 6.91 -39.96
N TRP A 249 -13.79 5.98 -39.40
CA TRP A 249 -13.94 5.58 -38.01
C TRP A 249 -13.02 6.43 -37.13
N GLN A 250 -13.42 6.62 -35.90
CA GLN A 250 -12.63 7.28 -34.86
C GLN A 250 -12.71 6.46 -33.57
N LEU A 251 -11.56 6.26 -32.95
CA LEU A 251 -11.44 5.70 -31.62
C LEU A 251 -10.80 6.76 -30.73
N ASN A 252 -11.27 6.85 -29.51
CA ASN A 252 -10.66 7.66 -28.47
C ASN A 252 -10.91 7.03 -27.09
N GLY A 253 -10.16 7.47 -26.12
CA GLY A 253 -10.30 7.03 -24.75
C GLY A 253 -9.28 7.70 -23.83
N ARG A 254 -9.33 7.30 -22.60
CA ARG A 254 -8.39 7.73 -21.57
C ARG A 254 -7.73 6.52 -20.93
N LEU A 255 -6.44 6.63 -20.64
CA LEU A 255 -5.66 5.63 -19.93
C LEU A 255 -5.18 6.22 -18.62
N THR A 256 -5.48 5.53 -17.53
CA THR A 256 -5.08 5.93 -16.18
C THR A 256 -4.48 4.75 -15.44
N GLU A 257 -3.74 5.05 -14.41
CA GLU A 257 -3.21 4.11 -13.45
C GLU A 257 -3.42 4.71 -12.06
N GLY A 258 -4.12 3.99 -11.19
CA GLY A 258 -4.46 4.53 -9.89
C GLY A 258 -5.23 5.87 -9.95
N GLY A 259 -6.06 6.09 -10.99
CA GLY A 259 -6.80 7.34 -11.19
C GLY A 259 -5.99 8.49 -11.78
N LEU A 260 -4.66 8.39 -11.82
CA LEU A 260 -3.79 9.38 -12.45
C LEU A 260 -3.59 9.06 -13.93
N ALA A 261 -3.30 10.07 -14.73
CA ALA A 261 -2.91 9.85 -16.12
C ALA A 261 -1.61 9.04 -16.19
N VAL A 262 -1.53 8.06 -17.09
CA VAL A 262 -0.25 7.39 -17.38
C VAL A 262 0.72 8.39 -18.01
N PRO A 263 2.04 8.11 -18.00
CA PRO A 263 3.03 9.00 -18.59
C PRO A 263 2.67 9.39 -20.03
N ALA A 264 2.88 10.65 -20.37
CA ALA A 264 2.70 11.14 -21.74
C ALA A 264 3.59 10.33 -22.71
N ASN A 265 3.12 10.18 -23.95
CA ASN A 265 3.72 9.33 -24.98
C ASN A 265 3.65 7.81 -24.74
N THR A 266 2.95 7.35 -23.69
CA THR A 266 2.59 5.93 -23.56
C THR A 266 1.92 5.45 -24.85
N LEU A 267 2.33 4.27 -25.33
CA LEU A 267 1.84 3.73 -26.59
C LEU A 267 0.52 2.97 -26.41
N VAL A 268 -0.45 3.31 -27.23
CA VAL A 268 -1.71 2.58 -27.39
C VAL A 268 -1.70 1.89 -28.76
N VAL A 269 -1.57 0.58 -28.75
CA VAL A 269 -1.57 -0.24 -29.97
C VAL A 269 -3.01 -0.59 -30.32
N VAL A 270 -3.44 -0.27 -31.53
CA VAL A 270 -4.81 -0.53 -32.01
C VAL A 270 -4.82 -1.74 -32.88
N TYR A 271 -5.70 -2.68 -32.57
CA TYR A 271 -5.99 -3.88 -33.33
C TYR A 271 -7.38 -3.74 -33.97
N LYS A 272 -7.51 -4.28 -35.18
CA LYS A 272 -8.74 -4.22 -35.99
C LYS A 272 -9.00 -5.55 -36.68
N GLY A 273 -10.27 -5.95 -36.82
CA GLY A 273 -10.67 -7.14 -37.52
C GLY A 273 -12.14 -7.10 -37.96
N THR A 274 -12.54 -8.09 -38.74
CA THR A 274 -13.92 -8.34 -39.14
C THR A 274 -14.65 -9.32 -38.20
N SER A 275 -13.89 -9.89 -37.26
CA SER A 275 -14.36 -10.73 -36.15
C SER A 275 -13.81 -10.19 -34.84
N SER A 276 -14.51 -10.40 -33.74
CA SER A 276 -14.06 -10.05 -32.38
C SER A 276 -12.88 -10.91 -31.89
N THR A 277 -12.69 -12.06 -32.49
CA THR A 277 -11.64 -13.03 -32.09
C THR A 277 -10.39 -12.96 -32.96
N VAL A 278 -10.48 -12.41 -34.18
CA VAL A 278 -9.36 -12.31 -35.12
C VAL A 278 -9.06 -10.85 -35.39
N LEU A 279 -8.16 -10.30 -34.60
CA LEU A 279 -7.74 -8.90 -34.65
C LEU A 279 -6.28 -8.78 -35.03
N ARG A 280 -5.93 -7.84 -35.93
CA ARG A 280 -4.56 -7.57 -36.35
C ARG A 280 -4.19 -6.12 -35.99
N LYS A 281 -2.94 -5.91 -35.60
CA LYS A 281 -2.39 -4.57 -35.36
C LYS A 281 -2.53 -3.72 -36.63
N VAL A 282 -3.08 -2.51 -36.48
CA VAL A 282 -3.31 -1.59 -37.60
C VAL A 282 -2.65 -0.22 -37.39
N ALA A 283 -2.49 0.20 -36.15
CA ALA A 283 -1.92 1.50 -35.85
C ALA A 283 -1.46 1.60 -34.40
N THR A 284 -0.79 2.70 -34.09
CA THR A 284 -0.47 3.12 -32.72
C THR A 284 -0.91 4.56 -32.52
N ALA A 285 -1.35 4.89 -31.32
CA ALA A 285 -1.57 6.25 -30.86
C ALA A 285 -0.66 6.52 -29.65
N LYS A 286 -0.46 7.79 -29.32
CA LYS A 286 0.24 8.22 -28.12
C LYS A 286 -0.75 8.89 -27.16
N VAL A 287 -0.53 8.65 -25.89
CA VAL A 287 -1.29 9.29 -24.81
C VAL A 287 -0.72 10.71 -24.58
N ASN A 288 -1.59 11.69 -24.39
CA ASN A 288 -1.17 13.03 -23.98
C ASN A 288 -1.00 13.13 -22.45
N ALA A 289 -0.59 14.29 -21.95
CA ALA A 289 -0.35 14.52 -20.52
C ALA A 289 -1.62 14.34 -19.65
N ALA A 290 -2.83 14.47 -20.21
CA ALA A 290 -4.09 14.23 -19.51
C ALA A 290 -4.54 12.74 -19.56
N GLY A 291 -3.73 11.86 -20.14
CA GLY A 291 -4.07 10.45 -20.31
C GLY A 291 -4.95 10.16 -21.53
N ASN A 292 -5.31 11.16 -22.33
CA ASN A 292 -6.20 10.97 -23.47
C ASN A 292 -5.43 10.52 -24.71
N TRP A 293 -6.07 9.68 -25.52
CA TRP A 293 -5.57 9.24 -26.80
C TRP A 293 -6.68 9.22 -27.85
N SER A 294 -6.33 9.35 -29.11
CA SER A 294 -7.28 9.24 -30.23
C SER A 294 -6.60 8.71 -31.48
N LEU A 295 -7.34 8.01 -32.30
CA LEU A 295 -6.93 7.51 -33.60
C LEU A 295 -8.11 7.49 -34.54
N SER A 296 -7.89 7.78 -35.82
CA SER A 296 -8.90 7.67 -36.87
C SER A 296 -8.35 6.97 -38.11
N GLY A 297 -9.23 6.47 -38.95
CA GLY A 297 -8.86 5.84 -40.21
C GLY A 297 -10.06 5.61 -41.13
N LYS A 298 -9.81 5.12 -42.32
CA LYS A 298 -10.87 4.78 -43.29
C LYS A 298 -11.46 3.41 -43.00
N LEU A 299 -12.75 3.28 -43.24
CA LEU A 299 -13.52 2.05 -43.11
C LEU A 299 -14.29 1.78 -44.43
N LYS A 300 -14.15 0.57 -44.95
CA LYS A 300 -14.95 0.19 -46.12
C LYS A 300 -16.45 0.13 -45.73
N PRO A 301 -17.35 0.78 -46.48
CA PRO A 301 -18.77 0.76 -46.20
C PRO A 301 -19.33 -0.67 -46.13
N LYS A 302 -20.42 -0.85 -45.38
CA LYS A 302 -21.16 -2.12 -45.22
C LYS A 302 -20.46 -3.24 -44.44
N LYS A 303 -19.30 -3.03 -43.84
CA LYS A 303 -18.66 -4.04 -43.01
C LYS A 303 -18.55 -3.60 -41.54
N THR A 304 -19.16 -4.40 -40.67
CA THR A 304 -18.90 -4.27 -39.22
C THR A 304 -17.43 -4.51 -38.95
N THR A 305 -16.83 -3.68 -38.12
CA THR A 305 -15.42 -3.77 -37.77
C THR A 305 -15.29 -3.77 -36.26
N PHE A 306 -14.43 -4.63 -35.77
CA PHE A 306 -14.10 -4.78 -34.36
C PHE A 306 -12.75 -4.16 -34.08
N PHE A 307 -12.64 -3.50 -32.95
CA PHE A 307 -11.39 -2.88 -32.48
C PHE A 307 -11.09 -3.31 -31.05
N GLN A 308 -9.83 -3.46 -30.77
CA GLN A 308 -9.29 -3.63 -29.43
C GLN A 308 -8.04 -2.79 -29.30
N ILE A 309 -7.78 -2.25 -28.14
CA ILE A 309 -6.51 -1.60 -27.86
C ILE A 309 -5.69 -2.43 -26.87
N ASN A 310 -4.36 -2.28 -26.98
CA ASN A 310 -3.41 -2.75 -26.00
C ASN A 310 -2.54 -1.54 -25.61
N ALA A 311 -2.61 -1.14 -24.35
CA ALA A 311 -1.77 -0.09 -23.80
C ALA A 311 -0.51 -0.72 -23.19
N VAL A 312 0.64 -0.15 -23.52
CA VAL A 312 1.95 -0.57 -23.02
C VAL A 312 2.57 0.59 -22.26
N VAL A 313 2.68 0.45 -20.96
CA VAL A 313 3.31 1.44 -20.08
C VAL A 313 4.70 0.94 -19.72
N GLY A 314 5.73 1.78 -19.90
CA GLY A 314 7.09 1.46 -19.56
C GLY A 314 7.37 1.47 -18.06
N GLU A 315 8.59 1.14 -17.71
CA GLU A 315 9.10 1.31 -16.36
C GLU A 315 8.96 2.76 -15.89
N ARG A 316 8.62 2.96 -14.63
CA ARG A 316 8.40 4.29 -14.05
C ARG A 316 8.52 4.27 -12.54
N ASP A 317 8.84 5.43 -11.99
CA ASP A 317 8.81 5.64 -10.56
C ASP A 317 7.37 5.82 -10.05
N TYR A 318 7.12 5.25 -8.90
CA TYR A 318 5.89 5.36 -8.15
C TYR A 318 6.20 5.94 -6.77
N THR A 319 5.41 6.91 -6.35
CA THR A 319 5.47 7.45 -4.98
C THR A 319 4.10 7.24 -4.34
N ALA A 320 4.09 6.76 -3.12
CA ALA A 320 2.85 6.52 -2.37
C ALA A 320 2.03 7.81 -2.28
N GLN A 321 0.71 7.69 -2.42
CA GLN A 321 -0.18 8.84 -2.36
C GLN A 321 -0.10 9.51 -0.98
N GLY A 322 -0.13 10.84 -0.98
CA GLY A 322 0.11 11.64 0.23
C GLY A 322 1.59 11.94 0.49
N CYS A 323 2.49 11.21 -0.17
CA CYS A 323 3.93 11.39 -0.09
C CYS A 323 4.53 12.27 -1.20
N ALA A 324 3.77 12.54 -2.25
CA ALA A 324 4.22 13.44 -3.32
C ALA A 324 4.22 14.89 -2.83
N ASN A 325 5.39 15.50 -2.80
CA ASN A 325 5.47 16.95 -2.61
C ASN A 325 5.37 17.62 -4.00
N PRO A 326 4.27 18.32 -4.32
CA PRO A 326 4.09 18.94 -5.63
C PRO A 326 5.10 20.07 -5.91
N VAL A 327 5.78 20.57 -4.89
CA VAL A 327 6.71 21.72 -5.01
C VAL A 327 8.16 21.26 -5.19
N THR A 328 8.59 20.20 -4.55
CA THR A 328 10.01 19.80 -4.51
C THR A 328 10.31 18.52 -5.27
N ALA A 329 9.31 17.77 -5.70
CA ALA A 329 9.42 16.42 -6.28
C ALA A 329 10.18 15.40 -5.38
N VAL A 330 10.52 15.77 -4.15
CA VAL A 330 11.20 14.92 -3.18
C VAL A 330 10.15 14.41 -2.19
N ALA A 331 10.06 13.11 -2.05
CA ALA A 331 9.18 12.50 -1.05
C ALA A 331 9.64 12.90 0.36
N PRO A 332 8.73 13.32 1.26
CA PRO A 332 9.06 13.57 2.66
C PRO A 332 9.72 12.37 3.32
N ALA A 333 10.50 12.60 4.36
CA ALA A 333 11.08 11.53 5.17
C ALA A 333 9.96 10.58 5.66
N GLY A 334 10.17 9.27 5.55
CA GLY A 334 9.16 8.27 5.88
C GLY A 334 8.19 7.90 4.76
N CYS A 335 8.30 8.52 3.58
CA CYS A 335 7.49 8.15 2.42
C CYS A 335 8.13 7.06 1.56
N VAL A 336 7.27 6.23 0.96
CA VAL A 336 7.69 5.13 0.09
C VAL A 336 7.70 5.57 -1.36
N SER A 337 8.80 5.27 -2.05
CA SER A 337 8.88 5.29 -3.51
C SER A 337 9.41 3.93 -4.02
N ALA A 338 9.02 3.56 -5.22
CA ALA A 338 9.44 2.32 -5.87
C ALA A 338 9.53 2.50 -7.38
N SER A 339 10.38 1.71 -8.03
CA SER A 339 10.32 1.56 -9.49
C SER A 339 9.34 0.44 -9.84
N LEU A 340 8.44 0.70 -10.76
CA LEU A 340 7.43 -0.24 -11.22
C LEU A 340 7.81 -0.79 -12.60
N SER A 341 7.78 -2.10 -12.74
CA SER A 341 8.02 -2.76 -14.01
C SER A 341 7.01 -2.38 -15.10
N PRO A 342 7.38 -2.50 -16.37
CA PRO A 342 6.46 -2.28 -17.48
C PRO A 342 5.24 -3.20 -17.39
N TRP A 343 4.07 -2.70 -17.78
CA TRP A 343 2.86 -3.49 -17.87
C TRP A 343 2.13 -3.26 -19.18
N ASN A 344 1.28 -4.20 -19.56
CA ASN A 344 0.36 -4.02 -20.66
C ASN A 344 -1.06 -4.44 -20.29
N VAL A 345 -2.05 -3.77 -20.87
CA VAL A 345 -3.46 -4.07 -20.65
C VAL A 345 -4.24 -3.97 -21.96
N LYS A 346 -5.12 -4.94 -22.19
CA LYS A 346 -6.03 -4.96 -23.33
C LYS A 346 -7.40 -4.44 -22.92
N SER A 347 -8.02 -3.69 -23.80
CA SER A 347 -9.41 -3.28 -23.64
C SER A 347 -10.39 -4.41 -23.94
N ALA A 348 -11.65 -4.21 -23.56
CA ALA A 348 -12.74 -4.91 -24.22
C ALA A 348 -12.74 -4.63 -25.74
N VAL A 349 -13.35 -5.53 -26.51
CA VAL A 349 -13.53 -5.33 -27.95
C VAL A 349 -14.72 -4.41 -28.18
N VAL A 350 -14.50 -3.33 -28.93
CA VAL A 350 -15.57 -2.40 -29.34
C VAL A 350 -15.92 -2.62 -30.82
N ARG A 351 -17.19 -2.41 -31.17
CA ARG A 351 -17.73 -2.63 -32.50
C ARG A 351 -18.14 -1.32 -33.15
N VAL A 352 -17.75 -1.15 -34.42
CA VAL A 352 -18.16 -0.05 -35.27
C VAL A 352 -19.00 -0.64 -36.43
N LYS A 353 -20.23 -0.14 -36.56
CA LYS A 353 -21.11 -0.45 -37.71
C LYS A 353 -21.04 0.72 -38.68
N PRO A 354 -20.93 0.48 -39.99
CA PRO A 354 -20.99 1.52 -41.03
C PRO A 354 -22.34 2.26 -41.05
#